data_d9259e0abe0519398075cfc7556868dc
#
_entry.id   d9259e0abe0519398075cfc7556868dc
#
_cell.length_a   1.000
_cell.length_b   1.000
_cell.length_c   1.000
_cell.angle_alpha   90.00
_cell.angle_beta   90.00
_cell.angle_gamma   90.00
#
_symmetry.space_group_name_H-M   'P 1'
#
loop_
_entity.id
_entity.type
_entity.pdbx_description
1 polymer ?
#
loop_
_entity_poly.entity_id
_entity_poly.type
_entity_poly.pdbx_seq_one_letter_code
_entity_poly.pdbx_strand_id
1 'polypeptide(L)'
;MNNLNNKEYNVELLSDPKFYLENFTKIKNKEGKGLVPFILKEAQKDLFNTLKKNSRIMIIKARQIGFSTSITGWIYHKTITTSGVTSALIGYNNDLTAELLDKIKTFYRTTPDALKPTIHYNTKFEISFPKVDSKILVLPSTENVGRGYTINYALCLSGDTEVIMRDFTSKKIKDIQRGEEVINGKGGFSKVSNIFKRKNDKKLLSVVSYGARPLVLTDDHLVLTRKFITGRPVWKKASELTKKDYLAYPYFQCRNRVKEIEIPEIKSRSNNKIHLTNRKIPITPEFGLFVGWYLAEGTSGDNKVTLSVHKNEVEKILRIIDVIRPYVGKVNVYYKKGESNSAVVALYGKEFSSFIGGMFGHNALEKNINLSVWNWGWEVNYSILRGLIDGDGYMKRLGSAQITTISPKLSVSVKRLMVSLRLGLPGIYKNEFVHRYGVKSQTRYDIILGGKGNYKLRRKLGYELPVYDNKSAKWRTKNMPGINQGGGYWKRGKFHYWAKISSISEAPNEEHVYDLSLEGEPHSFLTHAGVVKNCTEVPFWDKAEEKMMTLEASVPINGKIIIESSPGAVGDVFHRMWVSDNDYVKKEYGWWWNYTPEEVEIIKRRMNNPRKFANNYSLEFLTSGRSVFDADT
;
A
#
# COMPACT_ATOMS: atom_id res chain seq x y z
N MET A 1 13.04 -49.48 -19.15
CA MET A 1 11.59 -49.49 -18.86
C MET A 1 10.99 -50.91 -18.90
N ASN A 2 11.64 -51.92 -18.41
CA ASN A 2 11.15 -53.28 -18.42
C ASN A 2 11.60 -54.07 -17.20
N ASN A 3 11.04 -53.80 -16.00
CA ASN A 3 11.22 -54.69 -14.85
C ASN A 3 10.24 -54.37 -13.68
N LEU A 4 9.13 -53.71 -13.96
CA LEU A 4 8.11 -53.42 -12.94
C LEU A 4 6.93 -54.42 -12.91
N ASN A 5 6.88 -55.41 -13.84
CA ASN A 5 5.70 -56.23 -14.02
C ASN A 5 5.61 -57.49 -13.14
N ASN A 6 6.57 -57.74 -12.25
CA ASN A 6 6.53 -58.99 -11.42
C ASN A 6 7.12 -58.83 -10.00
N LYS A 7 7.07 -57.67 -9.38
CA LYS A 7 7.33 -57.58 -7.93
C LYS A 7 5.99 -57.42 -7.23
N GLU A 8 5.49 -58.47 -6.60
CA GLU A 8 4.47 -58.35 -5.55
C GLU A 8 5.07 -57.51 -4.41
N TYR A 9 4.69 -56.23 -4.36
CA TYR A 9 5.04 -55.39 -3.22
C TYR A 9 4.12 -55.75 -2.06
N ASN A 10 4.68 -56.16 -0.93
CA ASN A 10 3.95 -56.37 0.29
C ASN A 10 3.18 -55.08 0.65
N VAL A 11 1.88 -55.18 0.95
CA VAL A 11 1.01 -54.08 1.33
C VAL A 11 1.61 -53.26 2.51
N GLU A 12 2.31 -53.95 3.40
CA GLU A 12 3.01 -53.34 4.53
C GLU A 12 4.11 -52.35 4.10
N LEU A 13 4.89 -52.70 3.09
CA LEU A 13 5.90 -51.83 2.51
C LEU A 13 5.30 -50.60 1.81
N LEU A 14 4.19 -50.79 1.09
CA LEU A 14 3.48 -49.70 0.43
C LEU A 14 2.80 -48.73 1.43
N SER A 15 2.49 -49.21 2.64
CA SER A 15 1.93 -48.38 3.72
C SER A 15 2.96 -47.51 4.44
N ASP A 16 4.27 -47.77 4.25
CA ASP A 16 5.35 -46.94 4.80
C ASP A 16 5.65 -45.73 3.90
N PRO A 17 5.44 -44.48 4.38
CA PRO A 17 5.66 -43.29 3.58
C PRO A 17 7.11 -43.11 3.09
N LYS A 18 8.12 -43.58 3.85
CA LYS A 18 9.53 -43.52 3.46
C LYS A 18 9.76 -44.39 2.23
N PHE A 19 9.42 -45.65 2.36
CA PHE A 19 9.57 -46.62 1.28
C PHE A 19 8.83 -46.15 0.02
N TYR A 20 7.58 -45.71 0.17
CA TYR A 20 6.76 -45.26 -0.95
C TYR A 20 7.37 -44.07 -1.67
N LEU A 21 7.78 -43.03 -0.93
CA LEU A 21 8.29 -41.82 -1.53
C LEU A 21 9.64 -42.02 -2.21
N GLU A 22 10.55 -42.79 -1.60
CA GLU A 22 11.89 -43.05 -2.16
C GLU A 22 11.83 -43.92 -3.43
N ASN A 23 10.90 -44.84 -3.51
CA ASN A 23 10.82 -45.80 -4.63
C ASN A 23 9.89 -45.36 -5.76
N PHE A 24 8.86 -44.56 -5.47
CA PHE A 24 7.75 -44.30 -6.42
C PHE A 24 7.54 -42.81 -6.73
N THR A 25 8.32 -41.88 -6.14
CA THR A 25 8.14 -40.47 -6.42
C THR A 25 9.43 -39.76 -6.80
N LYS A 26 9.29 -38.62 -7.49
CA LYS A 26 10.39 -37.75 -7.88
C LYS A 26 10.14 -36.32 -7.41
N ILE A 27 11.21 -35.56 -7.25
CA ILE A 27 11.19 -34.14 -6.91
C ILE A 27 11.93 -33.33 -7.96
N LYS A 28 11.69 -32.01 -8.01
CA LYS A 28 12.44 -31.10 -8.86
C LYS A 28 13.88 -30.99 -8.37
N ASN A 29 14.85 -31.10 -9.29
CA ASN A 29 16.25 -30.87 -8.98
C ASN A 29 16.48 -29.37 -8.68
N LYS A 30 17.21 -29.07 -7.60
CA LYS A 30 17.57 -27.69 -7.22
C LYS A 30 18.71 -27.12 -8.08
N GLU A 31 19.60 -27.97 -8.57
CA GLU A 31 20.84 -27.57 -9.25
C GLU A 31 20.77 -27.67 -10.77
N GLY A 32 19.67 -28.20 -11.32
CA GLY A 32 19.53 -28.43 -12.74
C GLY A 32 18.09 -28.55 -13.23
N LYS A 33 17.93 -28.78 -14.54
CA LYS A 33 16.63 -29.03 -15.15
C LYS A 33 16.24 -30.51 -14.97
N GLY A 34 15.01 -30.78 -14.52
CA GLY A 34 14.46 -32.12 -14.52
C GLY A 34 13.97 -32.62 -13.14
N LEU A 35 13.58 -33.87 -13.11
CA LEU A 35 13.08 -34.57 -11.94
C LEU A 35 14.09 -35.63 -11.50
N VAL A 36 14.36 -35.66 -10.19
CA VAL A 36 15.26 -36.65 -9.56
C VAL A 36 14.48 -37.52 -8.58
N PRO A 37 14.89 -38.77 -8.30
CA PRO A 37 14.29 -39.61 -7.26
C PRO A 37 14.24 -38.85 -5.92
N PHE A 38 13.16 -39.04 -5.17
CA PHE A 38 13.03 -38.44 -3.85
C PHE A 38 13.75 -39.30 -2.80
N ILE A 39 15.02 -39.09 -2.61
CA ILE A 39 15.83 -39.77 -1.59
C ILE A 39 15.82 -38.94 -0.31
N LEU A 40 15.37 -39.53 0.79
CA LEU A 40 15.27 -38.87 2.10
C LEU A 40 16.65 -38.76 2.76
N LYS A 41 17.02 -37.54 3.18
CA LYS A 41 18.19 -37.28 4.01
C LYS A 41 17.95 -37.72 5.46
N GLU A 42 18.98 -37.87 6.28
CA GLU A 42 18.89 -38.35 7.67
C GLU A 42 17.93 -37.51 8.52
N ALA A 43 17.98 -36.15 8.44
CA ALA A 43 17.05 -35.28 9.11
C ALA A 43 15.58 -35.55 8.72
N GLN A 44 15.34 -35.85 7.45
CA GLN A 44 14.00 -36.15 6.93
C GLN A 44 13.52 -37.55 7.36
N LYS A 45 14.42 -38.51 7.48
CA LYS A 45 14.12 -39.84 8.03
C LYS A 45 13.76 -39.74 9.52
N ASP A 46 14.48 -38.95 10.33
CA ASP A 46 14.13 -38.70 11.72
C ASP A 46 12.79 -37.98 11.85
N LEU A 47 12.53 -36.99 10.98
CA LEU A 47 11.23 -36.33 10.89
C LEU A 47 10.11 -37.35 10.66
N PHE A 48 10.25 -38.29 9.71
CA PHE A 48 9.22 -39.30 9.41
C PHE A 48 8.97 -40.24 10.59
N ASN A 49 10.03 -40.61 11.34
CA ASN A 49 9.88 -41.36 12.57
C ASN A 49 9.09 -40.58 13.63
N THR A 50 9.33 -39.27 13.73
CA THR A 50 8.60 -38.37 14.63
C THR A 50 7.13 -38.26 14.20
N LEU A 51 6.89 -38.06 12.89
CA LEU A 51 5.53 -37.98 12.32
C LEU A 51 4.74 -39.29 12.51
N LYS A 52 5.39 -40.46 12.50
CA LYS A 52 4.74 -41.72 12.71
C LYS A 52 4.19 -41.88 14.14
N LYS A 53 4.95 -41.38 15.14
CA LYS A 53 4.68 -41.65 16.56
C LYS A 53 3.80 -40.60 17.24
N ASN A 54 3.73 -39.38 16.73
CA ASN A 54 3.14 -38.23 17.44
C ASN A 54 2.03 -37.58 16.61
N SER A 55 0.99 -37.08 17.29
CA SER A 55 -0.15 -36.39 16.67
C SER A 55 -0.01 -34.86 16.71
N ARG A 56 0.71 -34.33 17.66
CA ARG A 56 0.99 -32.89 17.83
C ARG A 56 2.49 -32.64 17.74
N ILE A 57 2.94 -31.92 16.73
CA ILE A 57 4.38 -31.78 16.44
C ILE A 57 4.69 -30.32 16.08
N MET A 58 5.67 -29.76 16.76
CA MET A 58 6.27 -28.46 16.39
C MET A 58 7.71 -28.68 15.93
N ILE A 59 8.05 -28.07 14.81
CA ILE A 59 9.35 -28.22 14.17
C ILE A 59 9.96 -26.85 13.96
N ILE A 60 11.11 -26.62 14.59
CA ILE A 60 11.99 -25.51 14.28
C ILE A 60 13.14 -26.01 13.41
N LYS A 61 13.40 -25.34 12.31
CA LYS A 61 14.35 -25.86 11.34
C LYS A 61 15.16 -24.77 10.65
N ALA A 62 16.37 -25.13 10.23
CA ALA A 62 17.19 -24.33 9.34
C ALA A 62 16.54 -24.20 7.96
N ARG A 63 16.90 -23.15 7.24
CA ARG A 63 16.44 -22.96 5.86
C ARG A 63 17.00 -24.04 4.92
N GLN A 64 16.21 -24.38 3.89
CA GLN A 64 16.59 -25.25 2.76
C GLN A 64 16.91 -26.72 3.09
N ILE A 65 16.55 -27.25 4.25
CA ILE A 65 16.74 -28.67 4.57
C ILE A 65 15.65 -29.59 3.96
N GLY A 66 14.72 -29.05 3.19
CA GLY A 66 13.75 -29.81 2.38
C GLY A 66 12.53 -30.32 3.14
N PHE A 67 12.24 -29.84 4.36
CA PHE A 67 11.15 -30.34 5.21
C PHE A 67 9.77 -30.08 4.64
N SER A 68 9.50 -28.90 4.08
CA SER A 68 8.21 -28.63 3.45
C SER A 68 7.90 -29.63 2.32
N THR A 69 8.93 -30.07 1.57
CA THR A 69 8.77 -31.13 0.56
C THR A 69 8.49 -32.49 1.20
N SER A 70 9.19 -32.83 2.28
CA SER A 70 9.04 -34.10 2.99
C SER A 70 7.68 -34.22 3.67
N ILE A 71 7.24 -33.16 4.36
CA ILE A 71 5.91 -33.11 4.99
C ILE A 71 4.80 -33.20 3.94
N THR A 72 4.95 -32.47 2.82
CA THR A 72 4.00 -32.53 1.69
C THR A 72 3.93 -33.95 1.11
N GLY A 73 5.07 -34.63 0.94
CA GLY A 73 5.12 -36.02 0.48
C GLY A 73 4.46 -36.98 1.48
N TRP A 74 4.74 -36.82 2.78
CA TRP A 74 4.10 -37.61 3.83
C TRP A 74 2.57 -37.45 3.83
N ILE A 75 2.06 -36.22 3.71
CA ILE A 75 0.64 -35.92 3.62
C ILE A 75 0.03 -36.52 2.34
N TYR A 76 0.71 -36.37 1.20
CA TYR A 76 0.30 -36.98 -0.06
C TYR A 76 0.11 -38.48 0.10
N HIS A 77 1.13 -39.19 0.59
CA HIS A 77 1.07 -40.64 0.81
C HIS A 77 -0.08 -41.03 1.75
N LYS A 78 -0.18 -40.37 2.92
CA LYS A 78 -1.25 -40.69 3.90
C LYS A 78 -2.65 -40.47 3.34
N THR A 79 -2.85 -39.44 2.54
CA THR A 79 -4.16 -39.16 1.94
C THR A 79 -4.55 -40.15 0.87
N ILE A 80 -3.60 -40.68 0.08
CA ILE A 80 -3.90 -41.64 -0.98
C ILE A 80 -3.98 -43.10 -0.48
N THR A 81 -3.43 -43.41 0.69
CA THR A 81 -3.38 -44.75 1.27
C THR A 81 -4.34 -44.98 2.43
N THR A 82 -5.05 -43.93 2.89
CA THR A 82 -6.01 -44.02 4.00
C THR A 82 -7.36 -43.49 3.53
N SER A 83 -8.41 -44.26 3.77
CA SER A 83 -9.77 -43.87 3.38
C SER A 83 -10.36 -42.81 4.32
N GLY A 84 -11.19 -41.90 3.75
CA GLY A 84 -11.93 -40.88 4.51
C GLY A 84 -11.07 -39.74 5.08
N VAL A 85 -9.88 -39.50 4.54
CA VAL A 85 -8.95 -38.48 5.06
C VAL A 85 -9.09 -37.16 4.32
N THR A 86 -9.34 -36.09 5.06
CA THR A 86 -9.17 -34.72 4.57
C THR A 86 -7.87 -34.14 5.15
N SER A 87 -6.88 -33.92 4.29
CA SER A 87 -5.62 -33.27 4.66
C SER A 87 -5.64 -31.82 4.24
N ALA A 88 -5.10 -30.92 5.06
CA ALA A 88 -4.93 -29.52 4.72
C ALA A 88 -3.45 -29.09 4.82
N LEU A 89 -2.93 -28.48 3.77
CA LEU A 89 -1.65 -27.78 3.73
C LEU A 89 -1.94 -26.27 3.71
N ILE A 90 -1.41 -25.55 4.68
CA ILE A 90 -1.64 -24.12 4.81
C ILE A 90 -0.32 -23.38 4.54
N GLY A 91 -0.27 -22.67 3.41
CA GLY A 91 0.84 -21.78 3.06
C GLY A 91 0.62 -20.38 3.62
N TYR A 92 1.68 -19.72 4.06
CA TYR A 92 1.57 -18.37 4.60
C TYR A 92 1.19 -17.31 3.54
N ASN A 93 1.34 -17.62 2.25
CA ASN A 93 0.91 -16.76 1.13
C ASN A 93 0.50 -17.62 -0.09
N ASN A 94 -0.02 -16.96 -1.12
CA ASN A 94 -0.46 -17.60 -2.36
C ASN A 94 0.69 -18.29 -3.10
N ASP A 95 1.90 -17.73 -3.09
CA ASP A 95 3.06 -18.29 -3.81
C ASP A 95 3.51 -19.60 -3.17
N LEU A 96 3.63 -19.63 -1.84
CA LEU A 96 3.94 -20.88 -1.12
C LEU A 96 2.82 -21.92 -1.29
N THR A 97 1.55 -21.48 -1.27
CA THR A 97 0.41 -22.34 -1.52
C THR A 97 0.49 -22.99 -2.90
N ALA A 98 0.81 -22.19 -3.93
CA ALA A 98 1.01 -22.69 -5.30
C ALA A 98 2.21 -23.66 -5.39
N GLU A 99 3.29 -23.36 -4.67
CA GLU A 99 4.47 -24.25 -4.60
C GLU A 99 4.15 -25.59 -3.91
N LEU A 100 3.40 -25.58 -2.80
CA LEU A 100 2.96 -26.80 -2.12
C LEU A 100 2.07 -27.66 -3.01
N LEU A 101 1.13 -27.03 -3.72
CA LEU A 101 0.26 -27.72 -4.68
C LEU A 101 1.06 -28.33 -5.85
N ASP A 102 2.05 -27.60 -6.38
CA ASP A 102 2.91 -28.12 -7.45
C ASP A 102 3.76 -29.32 -6.99
N LYS A 103 4.21 -29.36 -5.74
CA LYS A 103 4.85 -30.52 -5.14
C LYS A 103 3.91 -31.74 -5.11
N ILE A 104 2.66 -31.56 -4.65
CA ILE A 104 1.65 -32.66 -4.66
C ILE A 104 1.42 -33.16 -6.07
N LYS A 105 1.21 -32.25 -7.02
CA LYS A 105 1.02 -32.61 -8.45
C LYS A 105 2.24 -33.33 -9.02
N THR A 106 3.44 -32.97 -8.57
CA THR A 106 4.68 -33.63 -8.98
C THR A 106 4.75 -35.06 -8.42
N PHE A 107 4.44 -35.27 -7.13
CA PHE A 107 4.35 -36.60 -6.55
C PHE A 107 3.30 -37.47 -7.27
N TYR A 108 2.10 -36.95 -7.47
CA TYR A 108 1.06 -37.65 -8.21
C TYR A 108 1.49 -38.04 -9.62
N ARG A 109 2.05 -37.09 -10.38
CA ARG A 109 2.47 -37.31 -11.77
C ARG A 109 3.58 -38.33 -11.91
N THR A 110 4.47 -38.42 -10.91
CA THR A 110 5.62 -39.35 -10.90
C THR A 110 5.32 -40.71 -10.26
N THR A 111 4.20 -40.85 -9.55
CA THR A 111 3.72 -42.11 -9.04
C THR A 111 3.40 -43.05 -10.22
N PRO A 112 3.85 -44.33 -10.22
CA PRO A 112 3.52 -45.31 -11.26
C PRO A 112 2.02 -45.50 -11.41
N ASP A 113 1.54 -45.75 -12.64
CA ASP A 113 0.10 -45.82 -12.93
C ASP A 113 -0.61 -46.93 -12.13
N ALA A 114 0.07 -48.02 -11.85
CA ALA A 114 -0.47 -49.12 -11.01
C ALA A 114 -0.75 -48.69 -9.55
N LEU A 115 -0.07 -47.68 -9.03
CA LEU A 115 -0.23 -47.16 -7.67
C LEU A 115 -0.91 -45.79 -7.65
N LYS A 116 -1.25 -45.25 -8.80
CA LYS A 116 -1.80 -43.89 -8.94
C LYS A 116 -3.30 -43.91 -8.67
N PRO A 117 -3.78 -43.17 -7.66
CA PRO A 117 -5.21 -43.09 -7.40
C PRO A 117 -5.93 -42.26 -8.49
N THR A 118 -7.19 -42.59 -8.75
CA THR A 118 -8.03 -41.78 -9.63
C THR A 118 -8.30 -40.43 -9.00
N ILE A 119 -8.17 -39.34 -9.78
CA ILE A 119 -8.51 -37.98 -9.35
C ILE A 119 -9.90 -37.62 -9.89
N HIS A 120 -10.73 -36.98 -9.05
CA HIS A 120 -12.02 -36.41 -9.47
C HIS A 120 -11.91 -34.88 -9.61
N TYR A 121 -11.39 -34.17 -8.59
CA TYR A 121 -11.13 -32.72 -8.66
C TYR A 121 -9.63 -32.43 -8.64
N ASN A 122 -9.21 -31.55 -9.55
CA ASN A 122 -7.85 -31.01 -9.62
C ASN A 122 -7.93 -29.50 -9.84
N THR A 123 -8.31 -28.79 -8.79
CA THR A 123 -8.48 -27.34 -8.81
C THR A 123 -7.22 -26.61 -8.37
N LYS A 124 -7.30 -25.31 -8.24
CA LYS A 124 -6.23 -24.46 -7.69
C LYS A 124 -6.02 -24.68 -6.18
N PHE A 125 -6.97 -25.28 -5.48
CA PHE A 125 -6.96 -25.40 -4.02
C PHE A 125 -7.27 -26.80 -3.50
N GLU A 126 -7.69 -27.75 -4.35
CA GLU A 126 -8.15 -29.06 -3.94
C GLU A 126 -7.78 -30.14 -4.95
N ILE A 127 -7.31 -31.26 -4.44
CA ILE A 127 -7.16 -32.53 -5.18
C ILE A 127 -7.92 -33.61 -4.42
N SER A 128 -8.91 -34.25 -5.06
CA SER A 128 -9.73 -35.29 -4.45
C SER A 128 -9.53 -36.65 -5.11
N PHE A 129 -9.58 -37.68 -4.28
CA PHE A 129 -9.37 -39.10 -4.60
C PHE A 129 -10.61 -39.90 -4.27
N PRO A 130 -11.59 -40.03 -5.20
CA PRO A 130 -12.93 -40.60 -4.90
C PRO A 130 -12.89 -42.06 -4.49
N LYS A 131 -11.96 -42.88 -5.00
CA LYS A 131 -11.87 -44.30 -4.64
C LYS A 131 -11.50 -44.55 -3.19
N VAL A 132 -10.84 -43.59 -2.54
CA VAL A 132 -10.49 -43.67 -1.10
C VAL A 132 -11.25 -42.64 -0.27
N ASP A 133 -12.23 -41.96 -0.87
CA ASP A 133 -13.01 -40.89 -0.22
C ASP A 133 -12.13 -39.87 0.54
N SER A 134 -11.02 -39.47 -0.08
CA SER A 134 -10.01 -38.62 0.57
C SER A 134 -9.64 -37.41 -0.30
N LYS A 135 -9.19 -36.35 0.33
CA LYS A 135 -8.79 -35.10 -0.38
C LYS A 135 -7.67 -34.36 0.29
N ILE A 136 -6.93 -33.64 -0.52
CA ILE A 136 -5.92 -32.66 -0.07
C ILE A 136 -6.40 -31.27 -0.41
N LEU A 137 -6.54 -30.43 0.59
CA LEU A 137 -6.77 -29.00 0.47
C LEU A 137 -5.43 -28.28 0.59
N VAL A 138 -5.14 -27.35 -0.32
CA VAL A 138 -3.95 -26.49 -0.22
C VAL A 138 -4.45 -25.06 -0.17
N LEU A 139 -4.41 -24.50 1.02
CA LEU A 139 -5.05 -23.23 1.34
C LEU A 139 -4.01 -22.19 1.68
N PRO A 140 -4.10 -20.97 1.12
CA PRO A 140 -3.35 -19.85 1.68
C PRO A 140 -3.89 -19.55 3.08
N SER A 141 -3.06 -19.06 3.98
CA SER A 141 -3.48 -18.63 5.32
C SER A 141 -4.29 -17.31 5.28
N THR A 142 -5.17 -17.19 4.27
CA THR A 142 -6.12 -16.09 4.10
C THR A 142 -7.35 -16.29 4.98
N GLU A 143 -8.21 -15.28 5.07
CA GLU A 143 -9.40 -15.22 5.93
C GLU A 143 -10.38 -16.38 5.84
N ASN A 144 -10.32 -17.15 4.76
CA ASN A 144 -11.21 -18.30 4.56
C ASN A 144 -10.71 -19.60 5.20
N VAL A 145 -9.50 -19.64 5.74
CA VAL A 145 -8.99 -20.75 6.57
C VAL A 145 -9.54 -20.57 7.98
N GLY A 146 -10.83 -20.68 8.14
CA GLY A 146 -11.46 -20.51 9.43
C GLY A 146 -12.81 -19.81 9.36
N ARG A 147 -13.61 -20.02 8.30
CA ARG A 147 -15.00 -19.54 8.28
C ARG A 147 -15.74 -20.04 9.52
N GLY A 148 -16.11 -19.10 10.38
CA GLY A 148 -16.77 -19.33 11.68
C GLY A 148 -16.04 -18.70 12.85
N TYR A 149 -14.90 -18.07 12.67
CA TYR A 149 -14.03 -17.59 13.74
C TYR A 149 -13.99 -16.07 13.86
N THR A 150 -14.10 -15.61 15.11
CA THR A 150 -13.98 -14.19 15.49
C THR A 150 -12.51 -13.77 15.47
N ILE A 151 -12.15 -12.88 14.55
CA ILE A 151 -10.80 -12.35 14.43
C ILE A 151 -10.60 -11.20 15.45
N ASN A 152 -9.70 -11.26 16.44
CA ASN A 152 -9.53 -10.25 17.52
C ASN A 152 -8.38 -9.24 17.36
N TYR A 153 -7.49 -9.34 16.37
CA TYR A 153 -6.37 -8.40 16.16
C TYR A 153 -6.21 -8.02 14.69
N ALA A 154 -6.97 -7.07 14.16
CA ALA A 154 -6.66 -6.39 12.92
C ALA A 154 -6.12 -4.99 13.24
N LEU A 155 -5.14 -4.51 12.49
CA LEU A 155 -4.71 -3.13 12.47
C LEU A 155 -5.86 -2.33 11.85
N CYS A 156 -6.47 -1.39 12.56
CA CYS A 156 -7.66 -0.72 12.07
C CYS A 156 -7.59 0.79 12.23
N LEU A 157 -8.31 1.45 11.33
CA LEU A 157 -8.46 2.90 11.24
C LEU A 157 -9.90 3.29 11.56
N SER A 158 -10.10 4.53 12.01
CA SER A 158 -11.43 5.17 12.05
C SER A 158 -12.10 5.09 10.68
N GLY A 159 -13.41 4.83 10.64
CA GLY A 159 -14.20 4.77 9.41
C GLY A 159 -14.18 6.07 8.61
N ASP A 160 -13.92 7.20 9.24
CA ASP A 160 -13.80 8.52 8.62
C ASP A 160 -12.37 8.84 8.13
N THR A 161 -11.41 7.93 8.28
CA THR A 161 -10.07 8.07 7.70
C THR A 161 -10.15 8.18 6.19
N GLU A 162 -9.64 9.27 5.64
CA GLU A 162 -9.57 9.47 4.20
C GLU A 162 -8.37 8.75 3.62
N VAL A 163 -8.63 7.84 2.70
CA VAL A 163 -7.65 7.13 1.88
C VAL A 163 -7.54 7.84 0.53
N ILE A 164 -6.34 7.88 0.01
CA ILE A 164 -6.06 8.53 -1.26
C ILE A 164 -6.26 7.54 -2.40
N MET A 165 -7.26 7.80 -3.23
CA MET A 165 -7.63 6.96 -4.37
C MET A 165 -6.66 7.15 -5.55
N ARG A 166 -6.71 6.23 -6.52
CA ARG A 166 -5.90 6.30 -7.76
C ARG A 166 -6.11 7.61 -8.53
N ASP A 167 -7.32 8.12 -8.57
CA ASP A 167 -7.67 9.40 -9.21
C ASP A 167 -7.25 10.63 -8.42
N PHE A 168 -6.47 10.44 -7.37
CA PHE A 168 -6.02 11.46 -6.42
C PHE A 168 -7.14 12.17 -5.65
N THR A 169 -8.36 11.68 -5.69
CA THR A 169 -9.41 12.09 -4.75
C THR A 169 -9.20 11.44 -3.39
N SER A 170 -9.95 11.88 -2.39
CA SER A 170 -10.01 11.21 -1.09
C SER A 170 -11.36 10.53 -0.94
N LYS A 171 -11.36 9.32 -0.40
CA LYS A 171 -12.56 8.58 -0.02
C LYS A 171 -12.43 8.09 1.41
N LYS A 172 -13.50 8.17 2.20
CA LYS A 172 -13.49 7.60 3.54
C LYS A 172 -13.30 6.10 3.45
N ILE A 173 -12.49 5.51 4.34
CA ILE A 173 -12.17 4.08 4.27
C ILE A 173 -13.42 3.21 4.35
N LYS A 174 -14.44 3.62 5.13
CA LYS A 174 -15.73 2.93 5.24
C LYS A 174 -16.55 2.88 3.94
N ASP A 175 -16.29 3.79 3.00
CA ASP A 175 -17.03 3.94 1.74
C ASP A 175 -16.29 3.31 0.55
N ILE A 176 -15.06 2.83 0.74
CA ILE A 176 -14.26 2.15 -0.29
C ILE A 176 -14.91 0.82 -0.64
N GLN A 177 -14.78 0.41 -1.90
CA GLN A 177 -15.30 -0.85 -2.41
C GLN A 177 -14.19 -1.75 -2.93
N ARG A 178 -14.42 -3.05 -2.91
CA ARG A 178 -13.52 -4.04 -3.51
C ARG A 178 -13.34 -3.76 -5.00
N GLY A 179 -12.11 -3.83 -5.46
CA GLY A 179 -11.77 -3.56 -6.86
C GLY A 179 -11.35 -2.12 -7.14
N GLU A 180 -11.64 -1.16 -6.24
CA GLU A 180 -11.13 0.21 -6.36
C GLU A 180 -9.60 0.23 -6.16
N GLU A 181 -8.94 1.25 -6.68
CA GLU A 181 -7.50 1.40 -6.58
C GLU A 181 -7.13 2.59 -5.70
N VAL A 182 -6.17 2.37 -4.82
CA VAL A 182 -5.63 3.36 -3.88
C VAL A 182 -4.16 3.64 -4.15
N ILE A 183 -3.67 4.79 -3.69
CA ILE A 183 -2.24 5.07 -3.71
C ILE A 183 -1.55 4.27 -2.61
N ASN A 184 -0.57 3.47 -3.01
CA ASN A 184 0.21 2.66 -2.09
C ASN A 184 1.37 3.42 -1.43
N GLY A 185 2.00 2.82 -0.45
CA GLY A 185 3.09 3.44 0.33
C GLY A 185 4.35 3.80 -0.46
N LYS A 186 4.51 3.31 -1.70
CA LYS A 186 5.62 3.67 -2.61
C LYS A 186 5.22 4.78 -3.61
N GLY A 187 3.96 5.26 -3.57
CA GLY A 187 3.44 6.26 -4.51
C GLY A 187 2.97 5.71 -5.85
N GLY A 188 2.88 4.39 -5.99
CA GLY A 188 2.19 3.70 -7.07
C GLY A 188 0.73 3.41 -6.71
N PHE A 189 0.09 2.52 -7.46
CA PHE A 189 -1.30 2.14 -7.25
C PHE A 189 -1.39 0.67 -6.85
N SER A 190 -2.36 0.34 -5.99
CA SER A 190 -2.70 -1.03 -5.62
C SER A 190 -4.22 -1.17 -5.57
N LYS A 191 -4.72 -2.31 -6.06
CA LYS A 191 -6.15 -2.60 -6.08
C LYS A 191 -6.58 -3.14 -4.71
N VAL A 192 -7.75 -2.70 -4.25
CA VAL A 192 -8.35 -3.18 -3.00
C VAL A 192 -8.91 -4.57 -3.23
N SER A 193 -8.33 -5.57 -2.58
CA SER A 193 -8.78 -6.96 -2.64
C SER A 193 -9.90 -7.23 -1.64
N ASN A 194 -9.87 -6.57 -0.47
CA ASN A 194 -10.91 -6.70 0.55
C ASN A 194 -10.99 -5.48 1.47
N ILE A 195 -12.14 -5.30 2.14
CA ILE A 195 -12.39 -4.25 3.13
C ILE A 195 -12.81 -4.93 4.44
N PHE A 196 -12.16 -4.53 5.52
CA PHE A 196 -12.47 -5.02 6.86
C PHE A 196 -13.26 -3.97 7.62
N LYS A 197 -14.39 -4.40 8.17
CA LYS A 197 -15.18 -3.65 9.15
C LYS A 197 -15.35 -4.54 10.38
N ARG A 198 -15.02 -4.04 11.56
CA ARG A 198 -15.23 -4.79 12.80
C ARG A 198 -15.61 -3.88 13.96
N LYS A 199 -16.20 -4.47 15.00
CA LYS A 199 -16.44 -3.77 16.27
C LYS A 199 -15.11 -3.44 16.93
N ASN A 200 -14.99 -2.21 17.42
CA ASN A 200 -13.76 -1.74 18.06
C ASN A 200 -13.72 -2.16 19.54
N ASP A 201 -12.68 -2.88 19.89
CA ASP A 201 -12.35 -3.30 21.25
C ASP A 201 -11.04 -2.67 21.76
N LYS A 202 -10.44 -1.77 20.95
CA LYS A 202 -9.13 -1.17 21.22
C LYS A 202 -9.19 0.32 21.46
N LYS A 203 -8.15 0.80 22.14
CA LYS A 203 -7.92 2.23 22.31
C LYS A 203 -7.63 2.89 20.97
N LEU A 204 -8.30 4.01 20.68
CA LEU A 204 -8.03 4.83 19.52
C LEU A 204 -7.10 5.98 19.86
N LEU A 205 -6.12 6.20 19.01
CA LEU A 205 -5.19 7.32 19.07
C LEU A 205 -5.41 8.28 17.92
N SER A 206 -5.34 9.56 18.23
CA SER A 206 -5.35 10.66 17.26
C SER A 206 -3.94 11.16 17.05
N VAL A 207 -3.39 10.94 15.87
CA VAL A 207 -2.03 11.34 15.48
C VAL A 207 -2.13 12.49 14.50
N VAL A 208 -1.60 13.66 14.87
CA VAL A 208 -1.56 14.84 14.00
C VAL A 208 -0.14 15.06 13.51
N SER A 209 0.05 15.04 12.19
CA SER A 209 1.30 15.45 11.57
C SER A 209 1.18 16.83 10.91
N TYR A 210 2.31 17.46 10.66
CA TYR A 210 2.35 18.78 10.05
C TYR A 210 1.56 18.86 8.74
N GLY A 211 0.62 19.80 8.69
CA GLY A 211 -0.20 20.07 7.51
C GLY A 211 -1.21 18.97 7.15
N ALA A 212 -1.53 18.10 8.11
CA ALA A 212 -2.56 17.09 7.96
C ALA A 212 -3.61 17.20 9.09
N ARG A 213 -4.82 16.72 8.80
CA ARG A 213 -5.86 16.52 9.80
C ARG A 213 -5.50 15.34 10.71
N PRO A 214 -6.15 15.21 11.89
CA PRO A 214 -5.95 14.05 12.76
C PRO A 214 -6.15 12.74 12.01
N LEU A 215 -5.22 11.81 12.18
CA LEU A 215 -5.35 10.42 11.77
C LEU A 215 -5.75 9.60 12.99
N VAL A 216 -6.95 9.06 12.99
CA VAL A 216 -7.47 8.23 14.09
C VAL A 216 -7.30 6.75 13.73
N LEU A 217 -6.63 6.01 14.61
CA LEU A 217 -6.26 4.62 14.39
C LEU A 217 -6.13 3.86 15.72
N THR A 218 -6.22 2.54 15.66
CA THR A 218 -5.98 1.69 16.84
C THR A 218 -4.54 1.83 17.33
N ASP A 219 -4.32 1.67 18.60
CA ASP A 219 -3.02 1.87 19.29
C ASP A 219 -1.90 0.96 18.75
N ASP A 220 -2.24 -0.18 18.19
CA ASP A 220 -1.33 -1.15 17.58
C ASP A 220 -1.12 -0.94 16.06
N HIS A 221 -1.87 -0.02 15.43
CA HIS A 221 -1.77 0.20 13.98
C HIS A 221 -0.36 0.64 13.55
N LEU A 222 0.16 0.00 12.50
CA LEU A 222 1.51 0.28 12.01
C LEU A 222 1.53 1.44 11.04
N VAL A 223 2.36 2.43 11.34
CA VAL A 223 2.56 3.65 10.53
C VAL A 223 4.01 3.70 10.05
N LEU A 224 4.22 4.06 8.79
CA LEU A 224 5.58 4.22 8.26
C LEU A 224 6.20 5.50 8.79
N THR A 225 7.25 5.35 9.59
CA THR A 225 7.89 6.45 10.31
C THR A 225 9.39 6.50 10.08
N ARG A 226 9.97 7.62 10.49
CA ARG A 226 11.41 7.84 10.56
C ARG A 226 11.74 8.65 11.81
N LYS A 227 12.71 8.18 12.60
CA LYS A 227 13.21 8.92 13.76
C LYS A 227 14.35 9.84 13.29
N PHE A 228 14.25 11.14 13.49
CA PHE A 228 15.22 12.15 13.05
C PHE A 228 15.54 12.11 11.53
N ILE A 229 16.46 13.01 11.09
CA ILE A 229 16.83 13.20 9.68
C ILE A 229 17.60 12.02 9.11
N THR A 230 18.36 11.31 9.94
CA THR A 230 19.32 10.26 9.57
C THR A 230 18.80 8.85 9.78
N GLY A 231 17.69 8.67 10.50
CA GLY A 231 17.10 7.35 10.78
C GLY A 231 16.63 6.65 9.50
N ARG A 232 16.69 5.31 9.47
CA ARG A 232 16.07 4.51 8.42
C ARG A 232 14.54 4.53 8.58
N PRO A 233 13.76 4.43 7.48
CA PRO A 233 12.32 4.20 7.56
C PRO A 233 12.01 2.93 8.34
N VAL A 234 11.06 3.00 9.27
CA VAL A 234 10.64 1.88 10.10
C VAL A 234 9.12 1.90 10.29
N TRP A 235 8.52 0.74 10.40
CA TRP A 235 7.15 0.59 10.83
C TRP A 235 7.08 0.66 12.36
N LYS A 236 6.20 1.51 12.90
CA LYS A 236 5.95 1.63 14.34
C LYS A 236 4.47 1.50 14.62
N LYS A 237 4.12 0.91 15.77
CA LYS A 237 2.77 0.98 16.31
C LYS A 237 2.41 2.41 16.67
N ALA A 238 1.12 2.75 16.55
CA ALA A 238 0.65 4.09 16.92
C ALA A 238 0.97 4.44 18.38
N SER A 239 0.89 3.47 19.29
CA SER A 239 1.27 3.62 20.70
C SER A 239 2.76 3.92 20.93
N GLU A 240 3.63 3.56 19.99
CA GLU A 240 5.08 3.80 20.09
C GLU A 240 5.51 5.15 19.47
N LEU A 241 4.57 5.87 18.86
CA LEU A 241 4.86 7.14 18.20
C LEU A 241 5.17 8.24 19.22
N THR A 242 6.04 9.16 18.83
CA THR A 242 6.42 10.33 19.61
C THR A 242 6.45 11.58 18.75
N LYS A 243 6.43 12.77 19.34
CA LYS A 243 6.62 14.06 18.64
C LYS A 243 7.99 14.19 17.95
N LYS A 244 8.91 13.24 18.17
CA LYS A 244 10.23 13.17 17.50
C LYS A 244 10.19 12.36 16.21
N ASP A 245 9.09 11.64 15.95
CA ASP A 245 8.88 10.85 14.75
C ASP A 245 8.29 11.68 13.60
N TYR A 246 8.51 11.21 12.38
CA TYR A 246 8.01 11.81 11.14
C TYR A 246 7.24 10.75 10.36
N LEU A 247 6.05 11.08 9.86
CA LEU A 247 5.23 10.21 9.02
C LEU A 247 5.65 10.33 7.55
N ALA A 248 5.61 9.22 6.84
CA ALA A 248 5.94 9.15 5.43
C ALA A 248 4.79 9.65 4.54
N TYR A 249 5.12 10.45 3.52
CA TYR A 249 4.21 10.86 2.46
C TYR A 249 4.92 10.65 1.11
N PRO A 250 4.48 9.71 0.25
CA PRO A 250 5.22 9.30 -0.93
C PRO A 250 5.24 10.38 -2.01
N TYR A 251 6.23 10.34 -2.89
CA TYR A 251 6.23 11.15 -4.10
C TYR A 251 5.30 10.57 -5.15
N PHE A 252 4.59 11.45 -5.83
CA PHE A 252 3.92 11.14 -7.08
C PHE A 252 4.81 11.58 -8.24
N GLN A 253 4.75 10.87 -9.37
CA GLN A 253 5.55 11.23 -10.54
C GLN A 253 4.67 11.90 -11.60
N CYS A 254 5.02 13.13 -11.98
CA CYS A 254 4.55 13.72 -13.22
C CYS A 254 5.30 13.10 -14.39
N ARG A 255 4.58 12.57 -15.37
CA ARG A 255 5.15 11.94 -16.57
C ARG A 255 4.61 12.65 -17.80
N ASN A 256 5.46 12.91 -18.80
CA ASN A 256 5.02 13.49 -20.07
C ASN A 256 4.63 12.34 -21.02
N ARG A 257 3.38 11.88 -20.93
CA ARG A 257 2.83 10.77 -21.73
C ARG A 257 1.74 11.21 -22.69
N VAL A 258 1.09 12.34 -22.42
CA VAL A 258 -0.04 12.86 -23.17
C VAL A 258 0.39 14.19 -23.76
N LYS A 259 0.36 14.29 -25.10
CA LYS A 259 0.73 15.51 -25.82
C LYS A 259 -0.48 16.32 -26.27
N GLU A 260 -1.61 15.68 -26.40
CA GLU A 260 -2.87 16.31 -26.81
C GLU A 260 -4.04 15.64 -26.08
N ILE A 261 -5.15 16.36 -25.95
CA ILE A 261 -6.39 15.86 -25.37
C ILE A 261 -7.56 16.20 -26.28
N GLU A 262 -8.48 15.26 -26.45
CA GLU A 262 -9.60 15.41 -27.35
C GLU A 262 -10.83 15.95 -26.61
N ILE A 263 -11.51 16.95 -27.21
CA ILE A 263 -12.81 17.45 -26.77
C ILE A 263 -13.89 16.48 -27.27
N PRO A 264 -14.66 15.83 -26.37
CA PRO A 264 -15.72 14.91 -26.79
C PRO A 264 -16.82 15.61 -27.60
N GLU A 265 -17.34 14.92 -28.60
CA GLU A 265 -18.48 15.41 -29.35
C GLU A 265 -19.76 15.32 -28.50
N ILE A 266 -20.53 16.40 -28.47
CA ILE A 266 -21.82 16.41 -27.82
C ILE A 266 -22.91 16.31 -28.88
N LYS A 267 -23.67 15.21 -28.89
CA LYS A 267 -24.86 15.06 -29.73
C LYS A 267 -25.88 16.14 -29.36
N SER A 268 -26.14 17.08 -30.27
CA SER A 268 -27.13 18.14 -30.09
C SER A 268 -28.28 17.96 -31.08
N ARG A 269 -29.51 18.22 -30.64
CA ARG A 269 -30.71 18.19 -31.51
C ARG A 269 -30.87 19.47 -32.34
N SER A 270 -30.02 20.48 -32.17
CA SER A 270 -30.13 21.77 -32.86
C SER A 270 -29.23 21.83 -34.10
N ASN A 271 -29.77 22.39 -35.21
CA ASN A 271 -29.06 22.56 -36.48
C ASN A 271 -28.00 23.70 -36.47
N ASN A 272 -27.96 24.55 -35.43
CA ASN A 272 -26.97 25.62 -35.30
C ASN A 272 -25.76 25.16 -34.52
N LYS A 273 -24.95 24.29 -35.08
CA LYS A 273 -23.68 23.80 -34.48
C LYS A 273 -22.51 24.66 -34.96
N ILE A 274 -21.74 25.20 -34.02
CA ILE A 274 -20.34 25.53 -34.26
C ILE A 274 -19.60 24.19 -34.27
N HIS A 275 -19.34 23.63 -35.44
CA HIS A 275 -18.52 22.43 -35.55
C HIS A 275 -17.06 22.82 -35.30
N LEU A 276 -16.47 22.28 -34.23
CA LEU A 276 -15.03 22.38 -34.03
C LEU A 276 -14.32 21.63 -35.16
N THR A 277 -13.58 22.34 -35.97
CA THR A 277 -12.75 21.76 -37.04
C THR A 277 -11.57 20.96 -36.50
N ASN A 278 -11.07 21.36 -35.32
CA ASN A 278 -10.06 20.65 -34.58
C ASN A 278 -10.55 20.40 -33.16
N ARG A 279 -10.56 19.11 -32.76
CA ARG A 279 -11.00 18.70 -31.42
C ARG A 279 -9.84 18.38 -30.48
N LYS A 280 -8.60 18.41 -30.97
CA LYS A 280 -7.42 18.02 -30.21
C LYS A 280 -6.71 19.26 -29.69
N ILE A 281 -6.72 19.45 -28.36
CA ILE A 281 -6.00 20.52 -27.68
C ILE A 281 -4.59 20.05 -27.38
N PRO A 282 -3.54 20.73 -27.86
CA PRO A 282 -2.17 20.41 -27.47
C PRO A 282 -1.93 20.71 -25.99
N ILE A 283 -1.28 19.80 -25.30
CA ILE A 283 -0.92 19.93 -23.89
C ILE A 283 0.36 20.73 -23.80
N THR A 284 0.23 22.04 -23.70
CA THR A 284 1.33 23.01 -23.62
C THR A 284 1.35 23.76 -22.28
N PRO A 285 2.45 24.43 -21.92
CA PRO A 285 2.49 25.29 -20.74
C PRO A 285 1.41 26.39 -20.75
N GLU A 286 1.08 26.95 -21.92
CA GLU A 286 0.04 27.98 -22.10
C GLU A 286 -1.35 27.42 -21.78
N PHE A 287 -1.66 26.20 -22.27
CA PHE A 287 -2.89 25.53 -21.89
C PHE A 287 -2.92 25.22 -20.38
N GLY A 288 -1.78 24.82 -19.81
CA GLY A 288 -1.64 24.64 -18.36
C GLY A 288 -1.93 25.93 -17.59
N LEU A 289 -1.44 27.08 -18.09
CA LEU A 289 -1.68 28.38 -17.48
C LEU A 289 -3.17 28.75 -17.51
N PHE A 290 -3.86 28.54 -18.65
CA PHE A 290 -5.30 28.72 -18.75
C PHE A 290 -6.07 27.84 -17.75
N VAL A 291 -5.71 26.54 -17.64
CA VAL A 291 -6.32 25.63 -16.68
C VAL A 291 -6.14 26.15 -15.24
N GLY A 292 -4.96 26.67 -14.90
CA GLY A 292 -4.70 27.27 -13.59
C GLY A 292 -5.62 28.46 -13.29
N TRP A 293 -5.80 29.37 -14.23
CA TRP A 293 -6.73 30.49 -14.12
C TRP A 293 -8.19 30.04 -14.05
N TYR A 294 -8.56 29.01 -14.81
CA TYR A 294 -9.90 28.42 -14.69
C TYR A 294 -10.15 27.82 -13.30
N LEU A 295 -9.17 27.16 -12.72
CA LEU A 295 -9.27 26.60 -11.38
C LEU A 295 -9.42 27.69 -10.30
N ALA A 296 -8.80 28.85 -10.48
CA ALA A 296 -8.98 29.99 -9.59
C ALA A 296 -10.31 30.70 -9.81
N GLU A 297 -10.50 31.30 -10.98
CA GLU A 297 -11.54 32.30 -11.26
C GLU A 297 -12.63 31.82 -12.22
N GLY A 298 -12.55 30.58 -12.70
CA GLY A 298 -13.42 30.07 -13.76
C GLY A 298 -14.70 29.42 -13.25
N THR A 299 -15.74 29.48 -14.08
CA THR A 299 -16.93 28.63 -13.98
C THR A 299 -17.31 28.13 -15.37
N SER A 300 -17.93 26.95 -15.47
CA SER A 300 -18.50 26.46 -16.72
C SER A 300 -19.98 26.20 -16.58
N GLY A 301 -20.74 26.72 -17.53
CA GLY A 301 -22.18 26.47 -17.66
C GLY A 301 -22.47 25.65 -18.92
N ASP A 302 -23.75 25.64 -19.34
CA ASP A 302 -24.19 24.79 -20.47
C ASP A 302 -23.50 25.12 -21.78
N ASN A 303 -23.22 26.40 -22.05
CA ASN A 303 -22.69 26.83 -23.35
C ASN A 303 -21.48 27.76 -23.27
N LYS A 304 -20.98 28.06 -22.11
CA LYS A 304 -19.84 28.98 -21.93
C LYS A 304 -19.01 28.69 -20.69
N VAL A 305 -17.74 29.01 -20.80
CA VAL A 305 -16.81 29.17 -19.66
C VAL A 305 -16.70 30.67 -19.33
N THR A 306 -16.73 31.05 -18.05
CA THR A 306 -16.49 32.42 -17.62
C THR A 306 -15.34 32.49 -16.66
N LEU A 307 -14.53 33.56 -16.77
CA LEU A 307 -13.47 33.91 -15.82
C LEU A 307 -13.82 35.26 -15.20
N SER A 308 -13.96 35.30 -13.87
CA SER A 308 -14.25 36.54 -13.11
C SER A 308 -12.95 37.14 -12.61
N VAL A 309 -12.51 38.25 -13.19
CA VAL A 309 -11.17 38.80 -12.96
C VAL A 309 -11.22 40.31 -12.65
N HIS A 310 -10.13 40.86 -12.11
CA HIS A 310 -10.00 42.28 -11.96
C HIS A 310 -9.85 42.94 -13.34
N LYS A 311 -10.40 44.17 -13.54
CA LYS A 311 -10.39 44.86 -14.84
C LYS A 311 -8.97 45.02 -15.43
N ASN A 312 -7.96 45.20 -14.57
CA ASN A 312 -6.56 45.33 -14.99
C ASN A 312 -5.93 44.01 -15.45
N GLU A 313 -6.58 42.88 -15.23
CA GLU A 313 -6.13 41.54 -15.61
C GLU A 313 -6.70 41.09 -16.94
N VAL A 314 -7.70 41.79 -17.47
CA VAL A 314 -8.42 41.40 -18.70
C VAL A 314 -7.48 41.17 -19.86
N GLU A 315 -6.55 42.08 -20.11
CA GLU A 315 -5.60 41.95 -21.22
C GLU A 315 -4.66 40.75 -21.03
N LYS A 316 -4.20 40.50 -19.82
CA LYS A 316 -3.43 39.28 -19.48
C LYS A 316 -4.23 38.02 -19.76
N ILE A 317 -5.52 37.99 -19.37
CA ILE A 317 -6.39 36.84 -19.60
C ILE A 317 -6.64 36.63 -21.08
N LEU A 318 -6.88 37.69 -21.85
CA LEU A 318 -7.07 37.60 -23.30
C LEU A 318 -5.86 36.98 -24.00
N ARG A 319 -4.65 37.28 -23.58
CA ARG A 319 -3.41 36.61 -24.09
C ARG A 319 -3.33 35.16 -23.67
N ILE A 320 -3.72 34.81 -22.45
CA ILE A 320 -3.72 33.44 -21.94
C ILE A 320 -4.71 32.57 -22.71
N ILE A 321 -5.89 33.10 -23.05
CA ILE A 321 -6.92 32.33 -23.77
C ILE A 321 -6.66 32.17 -25.27
N ASP A 322 -5.66 32.84 -25.85
CA ASP A 322 -5.33 32.68 -27.27
C ASP A 322 -5.05 31.23 -27.67
N VAL A 323 -4.46 30.44 -26.77
CA VAL A 323 -4.20 29.01 -26.99
C VAL A 323 -5.48 28.18 -27.15
N ILE A 324 -6.61 28.66 -26.62
CA ILE A 324 -7.90 27.96 -26.67
C ILE A 324 -8.89 28.60 -27.65
N ARG A 325 -8.55 29.72 -28.28
CA ARG A 325 -9.41 30.38 -29.27
C ARG A 325 -9.93 29.45 -30.36
N PRO A 326 -9.13 28.50 -30.90
CA PRO A 326 -9.62 27.57 -31.93
C PRO A 326 -10.76 26.65 -31.46
N TYR A 327 -10.97 26.52 -30.14
CA TYR A 327 -11.94 25.60 -29.53
C TYR A 327 -13.18 26.29 -28.95
N VAL A 328 -13.25 27.63 -29.12
CA VAL A 328 -14.40 28.44 -28.68
C VAL A 328 -14.91 29.31 -29.83
N GLY A 329 -16.23 29.52 -29.89
CA GLY A 329 -16.84 30.26 -30.99
C GLY A 329 -16.70 31.78 -30.84
N LYS A 330 -16.85 32.31 -29.63
CA LYS A 330 -16.84 33.74 -29.36
C LYS A 330 -16.25 34.01 -27.98
N VAL A 331 -15.55 35.13 -27.88
CA VAL A 331 -15.02 35.66 -26.62
C VAL A 331 -15.58 37.06 -26.40
N ASN A 332 -16.27 37.28 -25.28
CA ASN A 332 -16.79 38.59 -24.88
C ASN A 332 -16.23 38.98 -23.51
N VAL A 333 -16.04 40.30 -23.34
CA VAL A 333 -15.66 40.88 -22.04
C VAL A 333 -16.81 41.75 -21.56
N TYR A 334 -17.24 41.49 -20.34
CA TYR A 334 -18.31 42.28 -19.68
C TYR A 334 -17.74 42.98 -18.45
N TYR A 335 -17.88 44.28 -18.39
CA TYR A 335 -17.52 45.07 -17.23
C TYR A 335 -18.76 45.29 -16.38
N LYS A 336 -18.65 45.06 -15.06
CA LYS A 336 -19.76 45.36 -14.15
C LYS A 336 -19.96 46.87 -14.06
N LYS A 337 -21.23 47.30 -14.14
CA LYS A 337 -21.61 48.73 -13.98
C LYS A 337 -21.33 49.19 -12.54
N GLY A 338 -20.92 50.44 -12.37
CA GLY A 338 -20.62 51.10 -11.09
C GLY A 338 -19.13 51.05 -10.74
N GLU A 339 -18.79 51.30 -9.48
CA GLU A 339 -17.40 51.32 -8.96
C GLU A 339 -16.70 49.99 -8.89
N SER A 340 -17.30 48.93 -9.41
CA SER A 340 -16.74 47.60 -9.40
C SER A 340 -15.48 47.50 -10.28
N ASN A 341 -14.37 47.07 -9.70
CA ASN A 341 -13.14 46.72 -10.43
C ASN A 341 -13.20 45.36 -11.10
N SER A 342 -14.36 44.75 -11.21
CA SER A 342 -14.57 43.36 -11.70
C SER A 342 -14.97 43.35 -13.17
N ALA A 343 -14.41 42.41 -13.92
CA ALA A 343 -14.76 42.07 -15.29
C ALA A 343 -15.02 40.56 -15.42
N VAL A 344 -15.84 40.19 -16.39
CA VAL A 344 -16.10 38.77 -16.74
C VAL A 344 -15.69 38.54 -18.18
N VAL A 345 -14.75 37.64 -18.37
CA VAL A 345 -14.36 37.14 -19.70
C VAL A 345 -15.16 35.87 -19.98
N ALA A 346 -16.03 35.91 -20.99
CA ALA A 346 -16.91 34.82 -21.36
C ALA A 346 -16.48 34.16 -22.68
N LEU A 347 -16.27 32.86 -22.63
CA LEU A 347 -15.81 32.00 -23.72
C LEU A 347 -16.99 31.09 -24.13
N TYR A 348 -17.58 31.35 -25.29
CA TYR A 348 -18.75 30.62 -25.76
C TYR A 348 -18.35 29.38 -26.56
N GLY A 349 -18.89 28.24 -26.19
CA GLY A 349 -18.67 26.97 -26.84
C GLY A 349 -19.16 25.81 -25.95
N LYS A 350 -20.26 25.18 -26.32
CA LYS A 350 -20.91 24.13 -25.52
C LYS A 350 -19.97 22.95 -25.27
N GLU A 351 -19.30 22.47 -26.30
CA GLU A 351 -18.40 21.32 -26.19
C GLU A 351 -17.19 21.62 -25.32
N PHE A 352 -16.56 22.78 -25.51
CA PHE A 352 -15.43 23.22 -24.70
C PHE A 352 -15.85 23.45 -23.25
N SER A 353 -17.01 24.06 -23.00
CA SER A 353 -17.51 24.29 -21.64
C SER A 353 -17.77 22.99 -20.89
N SER A 354 -18.44 22.04 -21.55
CA SER A 354 -18.69 20.72 -20.98
C SER A 354 -17.41 19.94 -20.73
N PHE A 355 -16.45 20.02 -21.65
CA PHE A 355 -15.14 19.38 -21.49
C PHE A 355 -14.36 19.95 -20.30
N ILE A 356 -14.22 21.26 -20.18
CA ILE A 356 -13.49 21.91 -19.08
C ILE A 356 -14.19 21.67 -17.75
N GLY A 357 -15.52 21.81 -17.69
CA GLY A 357 -16.29 21.53 -16.48
C GLY A 357 -16.19 20.08 -16.03
N GLY A 358 -16.27 19.13 -16.97
CA GLY A 358 -16.11 17.71 -16.67
C GLY A 358 -14.69 17.33 -16.19
N MET A 359 -13.66 18.03 -16.69
CA MET A 359 -12.28 17.79 -16.29
C MET A 359 -11.92 18.45 -14.94
N PHE A 360 -12.40 19.65 -14.68
CA PHE A 360 -11.91 20.50 -13.59
C PHE A 360 -12.97 20.98 -12.62
N GLY A 361 -14.24 20.57 -12.79
CA GLY A 361 -15.39 21.00 -11.99
C GLY A 361 -16.07 22.24 -12.53
N HIS A 362 -17.41 22.29 -12.45
CA HIS A 362 -18.23 23.35 -13.05
C HIS A 362 -18.23 24.65 -12.24
N ASN A 363 -18.19 24.55 -10.93
CA ASN A 363 -18.26 25.68 -10.00
C ASN A 363 -17.19 25.58 -8.90
N ALA A 364 -17.09 26.61 -8.07
CA ALA A 364 -16.04 26.72 -7.06
C ALA A 364 -15.98 25.53 -6.07
N LEU A 365 -17.12 24.91 -5.72
CA LEU A 365 -17.18 23.75 -4.81
C LEU A 365 -16.71 22.45 -5.48
N GLU A 366 -16.95 22.33 -6.79
CA GLU A 366 -16.62 21.12 -7.55
C GLU A 366 -15.20 21.09 -8.09
N LYS A 367 -14.49 22.22 -8.08
CA LYS A 367 -13.12 22.32 -8.59
C LYS A 367 -12.24 21.17 -8.14
N ASN A 368 -11.51 20.62 -9.10
CA ASN A 368 -10.55 19.54 -8.88
C ASN A 368 -9.50 19.54 -9.99
N ILE A 369 -8.32 18.97 -9.73
CA ILE A 369 -7.32 18.68 -10.76
C ILE A 369 -7.46 17.20 -11.14
N ASN A 370 -7.88 16.95 -12.38
CA ASN A 370 -8.09 15.60 -12.90
C ASN A 370 -6.77 14.79 -12.91
N LEU A 371 -6.88 13.47 -12.74
CA LEU A 371 -5.74 12.55 -12.73
C LEU A 371 -4.89 12.63 -14.01
N SER A 372 -5.50 12.83 -15.16
CA SER A 372 -4.79 12.90 -16.45
C SER A 372 -3.68 13.97 -16.46
N VAL A 373 -3.84 15.03 -15.67
CA VAL A 373 -2.89 16.15 -15.53
C VAL A 373 -1.50 15.68 -15.08
N TRP A 374 -1.39 14.60 -14.30
CA TRP A 374 -0.08 14.03 -13.91
C TRP A 374 0.69 13.42 -15.08
N ASN A 375 0.01 13.16 -16.22
CA ASN A 375 0.63 12.70 -17.47
C ASN A 375 0.95 13.82 -18.45
N TRP A 376 0.67 15.10 -18.12
CA TRP A 376 0.92 16.26 -18.97
C TRP A 376 2.37 16.78 -18.88
N GLY A 377 3.13 16.24 -17.94
CA GLY A 377 4.52 16.64 -17.72
C GLY A 377 4.68 17.77 -16.69
N TRP A 378 5.91 17.94 -16.26
CA TRP A 378 6.21 18.86 -15.15
C TRP A 378 6.09 20.35 -15.55
N GLU A 379 6.39 20.71 -16.80
CA GLU A 379 6.31 22.10 -17.29
C GLU A 379 4.87 22.60 -17.31
N VAL A 380 3.97 21.82 -17.90
CA VAL A 380 2.53 22.12 -17.92
C VAL A 380 1.97 22.19 -16.49
N ASN A 381 2.38 21.25 -15.64
CA ASN A 381 1.93 21.22 -14.25
C ASN A 381 2.45 22.41 -13.42
N TYR A 382 3.65 22.92 -13.72
CA TYR A 382 4.12 24.19 -13.17
C TYR A 382 3.27 25.37 -13.65
N SER A 383 2.87 25.39 -14.91
CA SER A 383 2.00 26.45 -15.48
C SER A 383 0.59 26.43 -14.88
N ILE A 384 0.02 25.23 -14.64
CA ILE A 384 -1.25 25.12 -13.90
C ILE A 384 -1.11 25.75 -12.51
N LEU A 385 -0.06 25.40 -11.78
CA LEU A 385 0.18 25.95 -10.45
C LEU A 385 0.42 27.47 -10.51
N ARG A 386 1.09 27.95 -11.54
CA ARG A 386 1.31 29.39 -11.78
C ARG A 386 -0.01 30.12 -11.97
N GLY A 387 -0.88 29.65 -12.88
CA GLY A 387 -2.19 30.27 -13.13
C GLY A 387 -3.08 30.27 -11.90
N LEU A 388 -3.08 29.17 -11.13
CA LEU A 388 -3.83 29.09 -9.88
C LEU A 388 -3.33 30.07 -8.81
N ILE A 389 -2.02 30.29 -8.72
CA ILE A 389 -1.43 31.25 -7.78
C ILE A 389 -1.67 32.69 -8.25
N ASP A 390 -1.59 32.95 -9.55
CA ASP A 390 -1.83 34.27 -10.11
C ASP A 390 -3.28 34.73 -9.90
N GLY A 391 -4.27 33.80 -9.88
CA GLY A 391 -5.68 34.12 -9.59
C GLY A 391 -5.94 34.17 -8.07
N ASP A 392 -5.89 33.03 -7.40
CA ASP A 392 -6.33 32.87 -5.98
C ASP A 392 -5.16 32.78 -4.98
N GLY A 393 -3.93 33.02 -5.42
CA GLY A 393 -2.75 32.85 -4.57
C GLY A 393 -2.34 34.12 -3.84
N TYR A 394 -1.79 33.93 -2.65
CA TYR A 394 -1.15 34.98 -1.89
C TYR A 394 0.31 34.62 -1.56
N MET A 395 1.23 35.45 -2.08
CA MET A 395 2.66 35.29 -1.83
C MET A 395 3.11 36.25 -0.72
N LYS A 396 3.20 35.77 0.51
CA LYS A 396 3.74 36.55 1.62
C LYS A 396 5.17 37.00 1.31
N ARG A 397 5.47 38.30 1.46
CA ARG A 397 6.77 38.90 1.14
C ARG A 397 7.96 38.13 1.73
N LEU A 398 7.84 37.63 2.96
CA LEU A 398 8.91 36.99 3.72
C LEU A 398 8.48 35.62 4.30
N GLY A 399 7.62 34.88 3.66
CA GLY A 399 7.09 33.70 4.37
C GLY A 399 6.67 32.55 3.52
N SER A 400 5.39 32.40 3.34
CA SER A 400 4.77 31.28 2.67
C SER A 400 4.03 31.69 1.40
N ALA A 401 3.83 30.74 0.49
CA ALA A 401 2.81 30.82 -0.54
C ALA A 401 1.52 30.21 0.03
N GLN A 402 0.40 30.85 -0.21
CA GLN A 402 -0.92 30.39 0.20
C GLN A 402 -1.84 30.39 -1.01
N ILE A 403 -2.61 29.33 -1.16
CA ILE A 403 -3.73 29.22 -2.10
C ILE A 403 -4.97 28.94 -1.26
N THR A 404 -6.06 29.67 -1.53
CA THR A 404 -7.31 29.51 -0.78
C THR A 404 -8.40 29.00 -1.70
N THR A 405 -9.17 28.01 -1.26
CA THR A 405 -10.29 27.47 -2.03
C THR A 405 -11.40 26.99 -1.09
N ILE A 406 -12.66 26.99 -1.57
CA ILE A 406 -13.78 26.36 -0.88
C ILE A 406 -13.95 24.88 -1.29
N SER A 407 -13.26 24.42 -2.34
CA SER A 407 -13.31 23.03 -2.76
C SER A 407 -12.38 22.14 -1.92
N PRO A 408 -12.92 21.17 -1.18
CA PRO A 408 -12.08 20.19 -0.48
C PRO A 408 -11.26 19.32 -1.45
N LYS A 409 -11.80 19.01 -2.65
CA LYS A 409 -11.12 18.24 -3.69
C LYS A 409 -9.94 19.01 -4.26
N LEU A 410 -10.14 20.29 -4.60
CA LEU A 410 -9.05 21.13 -5.13
C LEU A 410 -7.93 21.29 -4.10
N SER A 411 -8.26 21.49 -2.82
CA SER A 411 -7.24 21.66 -1.77
C SER A 411 -6.28 20.47 -1.70
N VAL A 412 -6.82 19.26 -1.79
CA VAL A 412 -6.02 18.02 -1.78
C VAL A 412 -5.25 17.84 -3.09
N SER A 413 -5.86 18.15 -4.23
CA SER A 413 -5.21 18.05 -5.55
C SER A 413 -4.03 19.01 -5.68
N VAL A 414 -4.16 20.25 -5.21
CA VAL A 414 -3.07 21.24 -5.18
C VAL A 414 -1.92 20.77 -4.29
N LYS A 415 -2.19 20.25 -3.10
CA LYS A 415 -1.16 19.66 -2.24
C LYS A 415 -0.40 18.56 -2.99
N ARG A 416 -1.10 17.67 -3.68
CA ARG A 416 -0.49 16.58 -4.44
C ARG A 416 0.31 17.07 -5.63
N LEU A 417 -0.21 18.08 -6.33
CA LEU A 417 0.53 18.73 -7.42
C LEU A 417 1.86 19.29 -6.93
N MET A 418 1.87 20.02 -5.81
CA MET A 418 3.09 20.56 -5.22
C MET A 418 4.07 19.45 -4.76
N VAL A 419 3.56 18.34 -4.23
CA VAL A 419 4.36 17.16 -3.84
C VAL A 419 4.98 16.50 -5.08
N SER A 420 4.21 16.31 -6.16
CA SER A 420 4.69 15.69 -7.40
C SER A 420 5.74 16.54 -8.11
N LEU A 421 5.60 17.84 -8.09
CA LEU A 421 6.58 18.81 -8.58
C LEU A 421 7.80 18.95 -7.64
N ARG A 422 7.84 18.19 -6.56
CA ARG A 422 8.91 18.19 -5.55
C ARG A 422 9.20 19.56 -4.94
N LEU A 423 8.18 20.41 -4.86
CA LEU A 423 8.29 21.75 -4.26
C LEU A 423 8.36 21.66 -2.74
N GLY A 424 7.57 20.77 -2.13
CA GLY A 424 7.49 20.59 -0.68
C GLY A 424 6.27 19.81 -0.27
N LEU A 425 6.02 19.77 1.03
CA LEU A 425 4.80 19.21 1.61
C LEU A 425 3.98 20.35 2.20
N PRO A 426 2.98 20.91 1.47
CA PRO A 426 2.13 21.98 1.99
C PRO A 426 1.17 21.46 3.05
N GLY A 427 0.83 22.32 4.01
CA GLY A 427 -0.26 22.10 4.94
C GLY A 427 -1.61 22.49 4.33
N ILE A 428 -2.68 21.80 4.73
CA ILE A 428 -4.06 22.18 4.43
C ILE A 428 -4.73 22.53 5.75
N TYR A 429 -5.23 23.75 5.85
CA TYR A 429 -5.91 24.28 7.04
C TYR A 429 -7.37 24.57 6.70
N LYS A 430 -8.27 23.96 7.46
CA LYS A 430 -9.72 24.20 7.34
C LYS A 430 -10.09 25.37 8.24
N ASN A 431 -10.69 26.41 7.67
CA ASN A 431 -11.15 27.59 8.39
C ASN A 431 -12.65 27.76 8.18
N GLU A 432 -13.37 27.98 9.27
CA GLU A 432 -14.79 28.32 9.25
C GLU A 432 -14.92 29.77 9.70
N PHE A 433 -15.54 30.61 8.86
CA PHE A 433 -15.79 32.01 9.19
C PHE A 433 -17.23 32.20 9.58
N VAL A 434 -17.45 32.95 10.64
CA VAL A 434 -18.79 33.47 10.97
C VAL A 434 -18.76 34.93 10.55
N HIS A 435 -19.67 35.32 9.64
CA HIS A 435 -19.84 36.73 9.25
C HIS A 435 -20.25 37.56 10.46
N ARG A 436 -19.92 38.87 10.45
CA ARG A 436 -20.32 39.82 11.50
C ARG A 436 -21.84 39.81 11.83
N TYR A 437 -22.66 39.31 10.93
CA TYR A 437 -24.12 39.16 11.12
C TYR A 437 -24.57 37.73 11.48
N GLY A 438 -23.68 36.89 12.01
CA GLY A 438 -24.04 35.54 12.51
C GLY A 438 -24.31 34.49 11.43
N VAL A 439 -24.19 34.81 10.15
CA VAL A 439 -24.34 33.84 9.05
C VAL A 439 -23.08 33.03 8.92
N LYS A 440 -23.17 31.70 9.04
CA LYS A 440 -22.02 30.81 8.77
C LYS A 440 -21.58 30.97 7.32
N SER A 441 -20.32 31.39 7.09
CA SER A 441 -19.72 31.37 5.77
C SER A 441 -19.35 29.91 5.38
N GLN A 442 -19.16 29.70 4.09
CA GLN A 442 -18.70 28.41 3.59
C GLN A 442 -17.33 28.07 4.17
N THR A 443 -17.08 26.77 4.40
CA THR A 443 -15.76 26.27 4.82
C THR A 443 -14.70 26.60 3.78
N ARG A 444 -13.60 27.19 4.23
CA ARG A 444 -12.43 27.56 3.42
C ARG A 444 -11.26 26.65 3.73
N TYR A 445 -10.50 26.31 2.71
CA TYR A 445 -9.26 25.52 2.82
C TYR A 445 -8.08 26.37 2.37
N ASP A 446 -7.13 26.61 3.27
CA ASP A 446 -5.89 27.33 3.01
C ASP A 446 -4.75 26.30 2.81
N ILE A 447 -4.19 26.24 1.60
CA ILE A 447 -3.05 25.40 1.26
C ILE A 447 -1.79 26.25 1.40
N ILE A 448 -0.95 25.95 2.40
CA ILE A 448 0.19 26.78 2.77
C ILE A 448 1.50 26.04 2.55
N LEU A 449 2.38 26.59 1.69
CA LEU A 449 3.73 26.10 1.45
C LEU A 449 4.75 27.10 2.01
N GLY A 450 5.43 26.73 3.09
CA GLY A 450 6.42 27.59 3.76
C GLY A 450 7.88 27.25 3.46
N GLY A 451 8.81 28.07 3.96
CA GLY A 451 10.25 27.84 3.99
C GLY A 451 10.88 27.55 2.61
N LYS A 452 11.73 26.52 2.55
CA LYS A 452 12.42 26.12 1.30
C LYS A 452 11.45 25.79 0.15
N GLY A 453 10.26 25.32 0.46
CA GLY A 453 9.24 25.02 -0.54
C GLY A 453 8.78 26.28 -1.26
N ASN A 454 8.50 27.36 -0.51
CA ASN A 454 8.12 28.64 -1.09
C ASN A 454 9.26 29.27 -1.92
N TYR A 455 10.50 29.25 -1.42
CA TYR A 455 11.65 29.75 -2.19
C TYR A 455 11.79 29.00 -3.52
N LYS A 456 11.67 27.68 -3.49
CA LYS A 456 11.74 26.83 -4.67
C LYS A 456 10.59 27.09 -5.65
N LEU A 457 9.38 27.28 -5.12
CA LEU A 457 8.19 27.63 -5.88
C LEU A 457 8.40 28.96 -6.62
N ARG A 458 8.79 30.01 -5.92
CA ARG A 458 9.06 31.33 -6.51
C ARG A 458 10.07 31.25 -7.64
N ARG A 459 11.24 30.63 -7.39
CA ARG A 459 12.27 30.44 -8.40
C ARG A 459 11.80 29.69 -9.64
N LYS A 460 10.98 28.65 -9.47
CA LYS A 460 10.48 27.83 -10.58
C LYS A 460 9.37 28.50 -11.37
N LEU A 461 8.55 29.31 -10.71
CA LEU A 461 7.43 30.00 -11.34
C LEU A 461 7.78 31.47 -11.76
N GLY A 462 9.02 31.91 -11.57
CA GLY A 462 9.46 33.25 -11.97
C GLY A 462 8.92 34.38 -11.11
N TYR A 463 8.53 34.10 -9.85
CA TYR A 463 8.17 35.16 -8.91
C TYR A 463 9.42 35.77 -8.29
N GLU A 464 9.33 37.05 -7.91
CA GLU A 464 10.39 37.72 -7.17
C GLU A 464 10.78 36.94 -5.92
N LEU A 465 12.08 36.78 -5.73
CA LEU A 465 12.61 36.18 -4.51
C LEU A 465 12.52 37.19 -3.36
N PRO A 466 12.25 36.72 -2.13
CA PRO A 466 12.20 37.60 -0.99
C PRO A 466 13.55 38.30 -0.80
N VAL A 467 13.55 39.62 -0.78
CA VAL A 467 14.72 40.44 -0.41
C VAL A 467 14.79 40.45 1.12
N TYR A 468 15.86 39.90 1.67
CA TYR A 468 16.12 39.95 3.11
C TYR A 468 17.09 41.11 3.37
N ASP A 469 16.73 42.03 4.27
CA ASP A 469 17.72 42.95 4.78
C ASP A 469 18.80 42.19 5.60
N ASN A 470 20.03 42.66 5.57
CA ASN A 470 21.17 41.98 6.18
C ASN A 470 21.04 41.82 7.72
N LYS A 471 20.21 42.62 8.40
CA LYS A 471 19.98 42.51 9.85
C LYS A 471 18.94 41.43 10.20
N SER A 472 17.88 41.35 9.44
CA SER A 472 16.84 40.29 9.62
C SER A 472 17.28 38.94 9.03
N ALA A 473 18.19 38.93 8.05
CA ALA A 473 18.72 37.72 7.43
C ALA A 473 19.58 36.88 8.40
N LYS A 474 20.46 37.51 9.20
CA LYS A 474 21.28 36.81 10.21
C LYS A 474 20.44 36.15 11.31
N TRP A 475 19.39 36.82 11.78
CA TRP A 475 18.51 36.30 12.80
C TRP A 475 17.62 35.14 12.25
N ARG A 476 17.14 35.30 11.01
CA ARG A 476 16.26 34.31 10.36
C ARG A 476 17.00 33.09 9.82
N THR A 477 18.23 33.25 9.29
CA THR A 477 19.07 32.10 8.92
C THR A 477 19.47 31.27 10.13
N LYS A 478 19.64 31.89 11.31
CA LYS A 478 19.91 31.20 12.57
C LYS A 478 18.66 30.54 13.17
N ASN A 479 17.48 31.13 12.95
CA ASN A 479 16.22 30.72 13.56
C ASN A 479 15.16 30.19 12.56
N MET A 480 15.41 30.27 11.23
CA MET A 480 14.53 29.58 10.27
C MET A 480 14.77 28.07 10.33
N PRO A 481 13.79 27.29 10.79
CA PRO A 481 13.91 25.86 10.73
C PRO A 481 13.91 25.43 9.27
N GLY A 482 15.05 25.09 8.70
CA GLY A 482 15.06 24.41 7.42
C GLY A 482 16.05 24.83 6.36
N ILE A 483 16.91 25.85 6.56
CA ILE A 483 17.95 26.13 5.56
C ILE A 483 19.16 25.22 5.77
N ASN A 484 19.55 24.92 6.99
CA ASN A 484 20.72 24.05 7.20
C ASN A 484 20.66 23.04 8.35
N GLN A 485 19.72 23.03 9.27
CA GLN A 485 19.69 21.96 10.30
C GLN A 485 18.32 21.78 10.97
N GLY A 486 17.84 20.55 11.01
CA GLY A 486 17.30 19.87 12.18
C GLY A 486 15.97 20.30 12.82
N GLY A 487 15.14 21.17 12.27
CA GLY A 487 13.95 21.64 12.97
C GLY A 487 12.67 21.81 12.14
N GLY A 488 12.69 21.48 10.86
CA GLY A 488 11.56 21.74 9.96
C GLY A 488 10.38 20.79 10.19
N TYR A 489 9.17 21.31 9.96
CA TYR A 489 7.91 20.57 10.05
C TYR A 489 7.81 19.40 9.07
N TRP A 490 8.62 19.40 8.01
CA TRP A 490 8.76 18.31 7.06
C TRP A 490 10.18 18.21 6.51
N LYS A 491 10.54 17.03 6.03
CA LYS A 491 11.86 16.73 5.44
C LYS A 491 11.68 16.03 4.11
N ARG A 492 12.62 16.25 3.18
CA ARG A 492 12.68 15.51 1.91
C ARG A 492 13.58 14.30 2.07
N GLY A 493 13.06 13.10 1.75
CA GLY A 493 13.80 11.85 1.62
C GLY A 493 13.99 11.44 0.16
N LYS A 494 14.50 10.23 -0.08
CA LYS A 494 14.71 9.67 -1.42
C LYS A 494 13.37 9.39 -2.12
N PHE A 495 12.41 8.81 -1.42
CA PHE A 495 11.11 8.37 -1.95
C PHE A 495 9.90 9.05 -1.30
N HIS A 496 10.10 9.72 -0.16
CA HIS A 496 9.03 10.31 0.64
C HIS A 496 9.39 11.70 1.14
N TYR A 497 8.37 12.53 1.32
CA TYR A 497 8.41 13.59 2.32
C TYR A 497 8.13 12.99 3.69
N TRP A 498 8.70 13.57 4.72
CA TRP A 498 8.58 13.15 6.10
C TRP A 498 7.96 14.28 6.91
N ALA A 499 6.69 14.12 7.31
CA ALA A 499 5.95 15.12 8.08
C ALA A 499 6.14 14.91 9.57
N LYS A 500 6.60 15.92 10.30
CA LYS A 500 6.80 15.86 11.75
C LYS A 500 5.48 15.67 12.47
N ILE A 501 5.42 14.77 13.46
CA ILE A 501 4.27 14.63 14.34
C ILE A 501 4.22 15.85 15.28
N SER A 502 3.07 16.51 15.33
CA SER A 502 2.82 17.68 16.17
C SER A 502 2.15 17.31 17.50
N SER A 503 1.17 16.42 17.45
CA SER A 503 0.50 15.92 18.65
C SER A 503 0.07 14.46 18.51
N ILE A 504 -0.03 13.79 19.65
CA ILE A 504 -0.61 12.46 19.81
C ILE A 504 -1.50 12.56 21.05
N SER A 505 -2.74 12.18 20.93
CA SER A 505 -3.71 12.15 22.01
C SER A 505 -4.63 10.95 21.88
N GLU A 506 -5.35 10.64 22.92
CA GLU A 506 -6.44 9.67 22.85
C GLU A 506 -7.57 10.24 22.00
N ALA A 507 -8.20 9.41 21.18
CA ALA A 507 -9.36 9.76 20.38
C ALA A 507 -10.64 9.17 21.00
N PRO A 508 -11.81 9.78 20.77
CA PRO A 508 -13.07 9.18 21.15
C PRO A 508 -13.23 7.77 20.58
N ASN A 509 -13.84 6.88 21.36
CA ASN A 509 -14.07 5.52 20.90
C ASN A 509 -15.13 5.51 19.79
N GLU A 510 -14.89 4.70 18.76
CA GLU A 510 -15.82 4.45 17.67
C GLU A 510 -16.31 3.00 17.74
N GLU A 511 -17.59 2.77 17.45
CA GLU A 511 -18.17 1.42 17.49
C GLU A 511 -17.49 0.48 16.48
N HIS A 512 -17.15 1.02 15.31
CA HIS A 512 -16.56 0.24 14.23
C HIS A 512 -15.27 0.88 13.71
N VAL A 513 -14.30 0.02 13.41
CA VAL A 513 -13.02 0.38 12.80
C VAL A 513 -12.78 -0.42 11.52
N TYR A 514 -11.92 0.10 10.63
CA TYR A 514 -11.79 -0.36 9.25
C TYR A 514 -10.34 -0.57 8.85
N ASP A 515 -10.10 -1.47 7.90
CA ASP A 515 -8.85 -1.59 7.17
C ASP A 515 -9.08 -2.10 5.74
N LEU A 516 -8.04 -2.04 4.91
CA LEU A 516 -8.04 -2.52 3.54
C LEU A 516 -7.06 -3.68 3.39
N SER A 517 -7.38 -4.66 2.54
CA SER A 517 -6.40 -5.56 1.95
C SER A 517 -6.10 -5.12 0.53
N LEU A 518 -4.84 -5.18 0.11
CA LEU A 518 -4.39 -4.73 -1.21
C LEU A 518 -3.74 -5.88 -1.97
N GLU A 519 -3.94 -5.91 -3.29
CA GLU A 519 -3.27 -6.85 -4.18
C GLU A 519 -1.80 -6.45 -4.36
N GLY A 520 -0.90 -7.42 -4.13
CA GLY A 520 0.54 -7.24 -4.35
C GLY A 520 1.26 -6.31 -3.38
N GLU A 521 2.55 -6.16 -3.59
CA GLU A 521 3.43 -5.26 -2.82
C GLU A 521 3.35 -3.80 -3.31
N PRO A 522 3.51 -2.79 -2.44
CA PRO A 522 3.73 -2.88 -0.99
C PRO A 522 2.41 -2.98 -0.22
N HIS A 523 2.38 -3.81 0.79
CA HIS A 523 1.23 -3.96 1.68
C HIS A 523 1.04 -2.73 2.57
N SER A 524 0.70 -1.61 1.96
CA SER A 524 0.52 -0.32 2.63
C SER A 524 -0.17 0.68 1.69
N PHE A 525 -0.93 1.61 2.26
CA PHE A 525 -1.61 2.65 1.49
C PHE A 525 -1.43 4.04 2.10
N LEU A 526 -1.75 5.04 1.29
CA LEU A 526 -1.65 6.43 1.68
C LEU A 526 -2.99 6.94 2.20
N THR A 527 -2.97 7.43 3.43
CA THR A 527 -4.05 8.24 4.01
C THR A 527 -3.78 9.73 3.81
N HIS A 528 -4.74 10.57 4.19
CA HIS A 528 -4.58 12.03 4.17
C HIS A 528 -3.38 12.52 5.03
N ALA A 529 -2.94 11.75 6.03
CA ALA A 529 -1.89 12.13 6.97
C ALA A 529 -0.54 11.45 6.72
N GLY A 530 -0.55 10.24 6.15
CA GLY A 530 0.67 9.48 5.90
C GLY A 530 0.42 8.05 5.46
N VAL A 531 1.50 7.30 5.28
CA VAL A 531 1.47 5.89 4.88
C VAL A 531 1.21 5.02 6.10
N VAL A 532 0.20 4.19 5.99
CA VAL A 532 -0.15 3.16 6.96
C VAL A 532 0.02 1.77 6.35
N LYS A 533 0.24 0.77 7.20
CA LYS A 533 0.27 -0.62 6.77
C LYS A 533 -1.16 -1.10 6.62
N ASN A 534 -1.45 -1.84 5.55
CA ASN A 534 -2.73 -2.53 5.45
C ASN A 534 -2.68 -3.83 6.26
N CYS A 535 -3.83 -4.42 6.51
CA CYS A 535 -3.93 -5.77 7.03
C CYS A 535 -3.31 -6.72 6.01
N THR A 536 -2.02 -6.96 6.15
CA THR A 536 -1.33 -7.96 5.35
C THR A 536 -1.45 -9.30 6.01
N GLU A 537 -1.68 -10.28 5.16
CA GLU A 537 -1.37 -11.65 5.46
C GLU A 537 -0.02 -11.72 6.19
N VAL A 538 -0.07 -12.36 7.27
CA VAL A 538 0.97 -12.59 8.24
C VAL A 538 2.24 -13.13 7.60
N PRO A 539 3.40 -12.52 7.75
CA PRO A 539 4.60 -13.32 7.89
C PRO A 539 4.74 -13.89 9.30
N PHE A 540 3.78 -13.71 10.11
CA PHE A 540 3.60 -14.35 11.40
C PHE A 540 2.14 -14.11 11.71
N TRP A 541 1.36 -15.12 11.67
CA TRP A 541 -0.05 -15.15 11.90
C TRP A 541 -0.45 -14.20 13.02
N ASP A 542 -0.88 -12.96 12.71
CA ASP A 542 -1.67 -12.19 13.65
C ASP A 542 -2.78 -13.14 14.08
N LYS A 543 -2.84 -13.49 15.37
CA LYS A 543 -3.74 -14.50 15.92
C LYS A 543 -3.36 -15.94 15.60
N ALA A 544 -2.08 -16.21 15.45
CA ALA A 544 -1.64 -17.58 15.41
C ALA A 544 -2.20 -18.36 16.62
N GLU A 545 -2.39 -17.73 17.78
CA GLU A 545 -3.06 -18.38 18.93
C GLU A 545 -4.49 -18.79 18.61
N GLU A 546 -5.31 -17.87 18.09
CA GLU A 546 -6.72 -18.20 17.74
C GLU A 546 -6.83 -19.11 16.54
N LYS A 547 -6.00 -18.91 15.52
CA LYS A 547 -5.93 -19.83 14.39
C LYS A 547 -5.43 -21.18 14.83
N MET A 548 -4.50 -21.24 15.78
CA MET A 548 -4.06 -22.48 16.38
C MET A 548 -5.15 -23.11 17.26
N MET A 549 -5.82 -22.37 18.10
CA MET A 549 -6.98 -22.84 18.86
C MET A 549 -8.08 -23.37 17.95
N THR A 550 -8.28 -22.72 16.83
CA THR A 550 -9.24 -23.12 15.78
C THR A 550 -8.83 -24.37 15.06
N LEU A 551 -7.56 -24.48 14.64
CA LEU A 551 -7.01 -25.70 14.07
C LEU A 551 -7.09 -26.86 15.07
N GLU A 552 -6.76 -26.59 16.33
CA GLU A 552 -6.92 -27.55 17.43
C GLU A 552 -8.37 -28.02 17.58
N ALA A 553 -9.32 -27.08 17.57
CA ALA A 553 -10.76 -27.40 17.66
C ALA A 553 -11.31 -28.10 16.39
N SER A 554 -10.70 -27.86 15.23
CA SER A 554 -11.13 -28.43 13.95
C SER A 554 -10.51 -29.80 13.65
N VAL A 555 -9.43 -30.16 14.35
CA VAL A 555 -8.73 -31.44 14.17
C VAL A 555 -9.15 -32.40 15.30
N PRO A 556 -9.70 -33.58 14.99
CA PRO A 556 -10.07 -34.56 16.02
C PRO A 556 -8.90 -34.89 16.95
N ILE A 557 -9.18 -35.35 18.17
CA ILE A 557 -8.15 -35.74 19.16
C ILE A 557 -7.09 -36.67 18.54
N ASN A 558 -7.53 -37.62 17.70
CA ASN A 558 -6.65 -38.57 16.98
C ASN A 558 -6.09 -37.99 15.67
N GLY A 559 -6.51 -36.79 15.28
CA GLY A 559 -6.00 -36.11 14.09
C GLY A 559 -4.60 -35.57 14.33
N LYS A 560 -3.90 -35.22 13.25
CA LYS A 560 -2.50 -34.77 13.31
C LYS A 560 -2.36 -33.30 12.96
N ILE A 561 -1.60 -32.58 13.79
CA ILE A 561 -1.19 -31.20 13.53
C ILE A 561 0.34 -31.15 13.48
N ILE A 562 0.86 -30.57 12.39
CA ILE A 562 2.29 -30.37 12.17
C ILE A 562 2.50 -28.88 11.93
N ILE A 563 3.29 -28.24 12.80
CA ILE A 563 3.68 -26.84 12.69
C ILE A 563 5.15 -26.80 12.33
N GLU A 564 5.49 -26.23 11.19
CA GLU A 564 6.86 -26.08 10.71
C GLU A 564 7.21 -24.61 10.53
N SER A 565 8.31 -24.15 11.14
CA SER A 565 8.79 -22.79 10.98
C SER A 565 10.32 -22.72 11.07
N SER A 566 10.91 -21.65 10.51
CA SER A 566 12.19 -21.13 10.96
C SER A 566 11.95 -20.25 12.19
N PRO A 567 12.95 -20.03 13.07
CA PRO A 567 12.80 -19.13 14.21
C PRO A 567 12.30 -17.75 13.77
N GLY A 568 11.36 -17.22 14.52
CA GLY A 568 10.85 -15.86 14.37
C GLY A 568 11.46 -14.91 15.40
N ALA A 569 10.65 -13.99 15.93
CA ALA A 569 11.03 -13.10 17.00
C ALA A 569 10.74 -13.72 18.38
N VAL A 570 11.57 -13.44 19.37
CA VAL A 570 11.25 -13.72 20.78
C VAL A 570 9.92 -13.06 21.13
N GLY A 571 8.98 -13.84 21.69
CA GLY A 571 7.64 -13.39 22.06
C GLY A 571 6.60 -13.48 20.93
N ASP A 572 6.93 -13.93 19.72
CA ASP A 572 5.91 -14.30 18.74
C ASP A 572 5.15 -15.57 19.16
N VAL A 573 4.05 -15.90 18.48
CA VAL A 573 3.20 -17.03 18.88
C VAL A 573 3.94 -18.35 18.76
N PHE A 574 4.74 -18.54 17.71
CA PHE A 574 5.51 -19.76 17.56
C PHE A 574 6.54 -19.90 18.68
N HIS A 575 7.23 -18.79 19.07
CA HIS A 575 8.15 -18.77 20.21
C HIS A 575 7.42 -19.07 21.52
N ARG A 576 6.26 -18.41 21.80
CA ARG A 576 5.49 -18.68 23.02
C ARG A 576 5.04 -20.14 23.12
N MET A 577 4.52 -20.70 22.04
CA MET A 577 4.17 -22.13 21.99
C MET A 577 5.42 -23.02 22.12
N TRP A 578 6.54 -22.58 21.57
CA TRP A 578 7.82 -23.31 21.63
C TRP A 578 8.34 -23.43 23.06
N VAL A 579 8.31 -22.34 23.83
CA VAL A 579 8.83 -22.31 25.22
C VAL A 579 7.80 -22.71 26.27
N SER A 580 6.46 -22.67 25.96
CA SER A 580 5.42 -23.06 26.89
C SER A 580 5.34 -24.58 27.07
N ASP A 581 4.86 -25.03 28.22
CA ASP A 581 4.46 -26.42 28.42
C ASP A 581 3.15 -26.69 27.67
N ASN A 582 3.17 -27.64 26.72
CA ASN A 582 2.04 -28.01 25.89
C ASN A 582 2.23 -29.42 25.32
N ASP A 583 1.18 -30.00 24.73
CA ASP A 583 1.15 -31.37 24.20
C ASP A 583 1.96 -31.58 22.92
N TYR A 584 2.62 -30.54 22.40
CA TYR A 584 3.41 -30.67 21.18
C TYR A 584 4.79 -31.26 21.43
N VAL A 585 5.11 -32.30 20.66
CA VAL A 585 6.50 -32.79 20.56
C VAL A 585 7.31 -31.78 19.78
N LYS A 586 8.33 -31.22 20.41
CA LYS A 586 9.20 -30.17 19.86
C LYS A 586 10.46 -30.80 19.26
N LYS A 587 10.77 -30.44 18.01
CA LYS A 587 11.94 -30.95 17.30
C LYS A 587 12.74 -29.82 16.65
N GLU A 588 14.05 -29.88 16.82
CA GLU A 588 15.01 -28.92 16.27
C GLU A 588 15.86 -29.56 15.19
N TYR A 589 15.97 -28.87 14.04
CA TYR A 589 16.79 -29.30 12.93
C TYR A 589 17.63 -28.12 12.42
N GLY A 590 18.75 -27.87 13.06
CA GLY A 590 19.71 -26.83 12.72
C GLY A 590 20.59 -27.21 11.53
N TRP A 591 21.52 -26.35 11.19
CA TRP A 591 22.46 -26.56 10.08
C TRP A 591 23.26 -27.89 10.20
N TRP A 592 23.57 -28.35 11.41
CA TRP A 592 24.33 -29.58 11.72
C TRP A 592 23.67 -30.88 11.22
N TRP A 593 22.43 -30.83 10.79
CA TRP A 593 21.75 -31.95 10.19
C TRP A 593 21.96 -32.09 8.67
N ASN A 594 22.43 -31.03 8.00
CA ASN A 594 22.42 -30.98 6.54
C ASN A 594 23.68 -30.39 5.90
N TYR A 595 24.55 -29.74 6.69
CA TYR A 595 25.72 -29.03 6.22
C TYR A 595 26.95 -29.45 7.01
N THR A 596 28.14 -29.52 6.35
CA THR A 596 29.40 -29.66 7.04
C THR A 596 29.85 -28.31 7.63
N PRO A 597 30.78 -28.32 8.62
CA PRO A 597 31.35 -27.07 9.13
C PRO A 597 31.96 -26.17 8.05
N GLU A 598 32.60 -26.75 7.03
CA GLU A 598 33.19 -26.02 5.91
C GLU A 598 32.14 -25.34 5.04
N GLU A 599 31.06 -26.05 4.72
CA GLU A 599 29.91 -25.48 3.99
C GLU A 599 29.25 -24.33 4.77
N VAL A 600 29.16 -24.48 6.09
CA VAL A 600 28.63 -23.45 6.98
C VAL A 600 29.46 -22.17 6.94
N GLU A 601 30.79 -22.29 6.95
CA GLU A 601 31.67 -21.12 6.84
C GLU A 601 31.53 -20.41 5.48
N ILE A 602 31.32 -21.15 4.39
CA ILE A 602 31.01 -20.58 3.08
C ILE A 602 29.67 -19.83 3.12
N ILE A 603 28.68 -20.41 3.74
CA ILE A 603 27.35 -19.79 3.88
C ILE A 603 27.43 -18.52 4.74
N LYS A 604 28.13 -18.53 5.87
CA LYS A 604 28.37 -17.37 6.73
C LYS A 604 29.00 -16.21 5.96
N ARG A 605 30.10 -16.50 5.22
CA ARG A 605 30.78 -15.49 4.40
C ARG A 605 29.88 -14.89 3.33
N ARG A 606 29.08 -15.71 2.61
CA ARG A 606 28.14 -15.26 1.58
C ARG A 606 27.01 -14.41 2.16
N MET A 607 26.52 -14.75 3.35
CA MET A 607 25.45 -14.01 4.01
C MET A 607 25.92 -12.67 4.57
N ASN A 608 27.17 -12.57 4.99
CA ASN A 608 27.78 -11.38 5.62
C ASN A 608 26.86 -10.73 6.68
N ASN A 609 26.15 -11.55 7.44
CA ASN A 609 25.22 -11.11 8.48
C ASN A 609 25.07 -12.20 9.56
N PRO A 610 25.87 -12.13 10.65
CA PRO A 610 25.88 -13.13 11.72
C PRO A 610 24.50 -13.37 12.35
N ARG A 611 23.75 -12.31 12.65
CA ARG A 611 22.39 -12.44 13.24
C ARG A 611 21.42 -13.18 12.31
N LYS A 612 21.49 -12.92 11.03
CA LYS A 612 20.66 -13.61 10.05
C LYS A 612 21.07 -15.06 9.87
N PHE A 613 22.36 -15.36 10.02
CA PHE A 613 22.85 -16.73 10.02
C PHE A 613 22.37 -17.47 11.28
N ALA A 614 22.54 -16.88 12.48
CA ALA A 614 22.10 -17.43 13.74
C ALA A 614 20.60 -17.79 13.70
N ASN A 615 19.77 -16.91 13.21
CA ASN A 615 18.33 -17.15 13.06
C ASN A 615 18.00 -18.23 12.02
N ASN A 616 18.56 -18.13 10.80
CA ASN A 616 18.13 -18.98 9.68
C ASN A 616 18.76 -20.38 9.69
N TYR A 617 19.88 -20.57 10.38
CA TYR A 617 20.67 -21.81 10.35
C TYR A 617 20.96 -22.38 11.74
N SER A 618 21.27 -21.53 12.74
CA SER A 618 21.54 -21.97 14.12
C SER A 618 20.30 -22.01 15.02
N LEU A 619 19.13 -21.67 14.49
CA LEU A 619 17.82 -21.75 15.14
C LEU A 619 17.60 -20.75 16.29
N GLU A 620 18.32 -19.65 16.30
CA GLU A 620 18.17 -18.62 17.32
C GLU A 620 16.96 -17.72 17.04
N PHE A 621 16.11 -17.53 18.04
CA PHE A 621 15.02 -16.55 17.96
C PHE A 621 15.61 -15.14 18.05
N LEU A 622 15.16 -14.26 17.12
CA LEU A 622 15.62 -12.88 17.11
C LEU A 622 14.99 -12.11 18.29
N THR A 623 15.81 -11.66 19.21
CA THR A 623 15.42 -10.61 20.15
C THR A 623 15.08 -9.36 19.34
N SER A 624 13.94 -8.71 19.63
CA SER A 624 13.55 -7.44 19.01
C SER A 624 14.72 -6.47 19.15
N GLY A 625 15.46 -6.25 18.04
CA GLY A 625 16.75 -5.57 18.06
C GLY A 625 16.68 -4.11 18.46
N ARG A 626 16.56 -3.86 19.75
CA ARG A 626 16.73 -2.56 20.43
C ARG A 626 16.96 -2.71 21.94
N SER A 627 17.79 -3.61 22.39
CA SER A 627 18.51 -3.31 23.62
C SER A 627 19.77 -2.51 23.24
N VAL A 628 19.96 -1.36 23.85
CA VAL A 628 21.16 -0.52 23.75
C VAL A 628 22.34 -1.20 24.47
N PHE A 629 22.09 -2.31 25.13
CA PHE A 629 23.07 -3.13 25.85
C PHE A 629 23.05 -4.52 25.27
N ASP A 630 24.23 -5.02 24.90
CA ASP A 630 24.44 -6.43 24.63
C ASP A 630 24.10 -7.21 25.91
N ALA A 631 23.37 -8.32 25.77
CA ALA A 631 23.03 -9.16 26.92
C ALA A 631 24.24 -9.93 27.50
N ASP A 632 25.42 -9.71 26.94
CA ASP A 632 26.68 -10.36 27.32
C ASP A 632 27.71 -9.39 27.94
N THR A 633 27.26 -8.20 28.39
CA THR A 633 28.07 -7.31 29.24
C THR A 633 27.37 -7.00 30.56
#